data_b1bff2fd991b09ec4c1aef7cc97710ef
#
_entry.id   b1bff2fd991b09ec4c1aef7cc97710ef
#
_cell.length_a   1.000
_cell.length_b   1.000
_cell.length_c   1.000
_cell.angle_alpha   90.00
_cell.angle_beta   90.00
_cell.angle_gamma   90.00
#
_symmetry.space_group_name_H-M   'P 1'
#
loop_
_entity.id
_entity.type
_entity.pdbx_description
1 polymer ?
#
loop_
_entity_poly.entity_id
_entity_poly.type
_entity_poly.pdbx_seq_one_letter_code
_entity_poly.pdbx_strand_id
1 'polypeptide(L)'
;MQWKGKRVLVTGSGGFIGSHLVERLVALEARVRALVRYNSRNDWGLLELLPQESKARIEVVAGDLTDPFSTWRALQDCDVVFHLAALIGIPYSYVAPAHYVQVNCGGTLNLLEAARQQGVECFVHTSTSETYGTAQYTPIDESHPLTGQSPYAASKIGADKLAESYYLSFQLPVVTVRPFNTFGPRQSARAIIPTIITQALTGESVSLGSLEPRRDLTYVTDTVEGFLKAAAAAPARGQVINLGTGQSISMGELAEMILKLIGGNKEIVTERHRMRPETSEVWILESETAGPGRSWGGLPR
;
A
#
# COMPACT_ATOMS: atom_id res chain seq x y z
N MET A 1 0.74 13.02 -17.13
CA MET A 1 2.13 13.33 -16.73
C MET A 1 3.06 12.46 -17.53
N GLN A 2 4.13 13.01 -18.09
CA GLN A 2 5.21 12.22 -18.71
C GLN A 2 6.24 11.92 -17.62
N TRP A 3 6.61 10.65 -17.46
CA TRP A 3 7.54 10.21 -16.41
C TRP A 3 9.00 10.38 -16.78
N LYS A 4 9.32 10.34 -18.08
CA LYS A 4 10.70 10.48 -18.59
C LYS A 4 11.38 11.72 -18.04
N GLY A 5 12.49 11.50 -17.33
CA GLY A 5 13.30 12.55 -16.72
C GLY A 5 12.74 13.16 -15.43
N LYS A 6 11.49 12.84 -14.99
CA LYS A 6 10.94 13.29 -13.71
C LYS A 6 11.74 12.69 -12.55
N ARG A 7 12.04 13.52 -11.57
CA ARG A 7 12.70 13.10 -10.31
C ARG A 7 11.63 12.66 -9.31
N VAL A 8 11.62 11.37 -9.01
CA VAL A 8 10.56 10.73 -8.25
C VAL A 8 11.13 10.12 -6.97
N LEU A 9 10.66 10.59 -5.83
CA LEU A 9 10.92 9.93 -4.55
C LEU A 9 9.88 8.82 -4.32
N VAL A 10 10.35 7.62 -4.02
CA VAL A 10 9.52 6.51 -3.56
C VAL A 10 9.96 6.15 -2.14
N THR A 11 9.09 6.34 -1.16
CA THR A 11 9.31 5.81 0.19
C THR A 11 8.67 4.43 0.33
N GLY A 12 9.21 3.57 1.20
CA GLY A 12 8.76 2.17 1.25
C GLY A 12 9.17 1.37 0.00
N SER A 13 10.16 1.87 -0.73
CA SER A 13 10.66 1.33 -1.99
C SER A 13 11.18 -0.12 -1.86
N GLY A 14 11.78 -0.48 -0.72
CA GLY A 14 12.22 -1.85 -0.43
C GLY A 14 11.09 -2.82 -0.06
N GLY A 15 9.83 -2.35 0.01
CA GLY A 15 8.65 -3.17 0.27
C GLY A 15 8.04 -3.80 -0.98
N PHE A 16 6.97 -4.58 -0.79
CA PHE A 16 6.28 -5.31 -1.86
C PHE A 16 5.81 -4.39 -3.00
N ILE A 17 4.83 -3.52 -2.75
CA ILE A 17 4.29 -2.63 -3.80
C ILE A 17 5.35 -1.62 -4.24
N GLY A 18 6.15 -1.08 -3.28
CA GLY A 18 7.18 -0.09 -3.57
C GLY A 18 8.23 -0.57 -4.56
N SER A 19 8.69 -1.83 -4.45
CA SER A 19 9.69 -2.39 -5.38
C SER A 19 9.15 -2.54 -6.81
N HIS A 20 7.88 -2.88 -6.98
CA HIS A 20 7.23 -2.92 -8.29
C HIS A 20 7.03 -1.52 -8.88
N LEU A 21 6.64 -0.55 -8.03
CA LEU A 21 6.49 0.84 -8.46
C LEU A 21 7.83 1.43 -8.91
N VAL A 22 8.91 1.19 -8.16
CA VAL A 22 10.28 1.60 -8.53
C VAL A 22 10.67 0.99 -9.88
N GLU A 23 10.49 -0.31 -10.06
CA GLU A 23 10.79 -1.03 -11.31
C GLU A 23 10.02 -0.41 -12.49
N ARG A 24 8.72 -0.15 -12.31
CA ARG A 24 7.88 0.46 -13.34
C ARG A 24 8.29 1.89 -13.67
N LEU A 25 8.62 2.73 -12.68
CA LEU A 25 9.11 4.10 -12.90
C LEU A 25 10.46 4.11 -13.65
N VAL A 26 11.37 3.19 -13.33
CA VAL A 26 12.63 3.01 -14.05
C VAL A 26 12.38 2.65 -15.52
N ALA A 27 11.42 1.73 -15.77
CA ALA A 27 11.03 1.37 -17.14
C ALA A 27 10.40 2.55 -17.91
N LEU A 28 9.76 3.48 -17.20
CA LEU A 28 9.22 4.73 -17.75
C LEU A 28 10.25 5.87 -17.87
N GLU A 29 11.52 5.55 -17.68
CA GLU A 29 12.66 6.49 -17.76
C GLU A 29 12.59 7.66 -16.76
N ALA A 30 11.93 7.48 -15.61
CA ALA A 30 11.98 8.40 -14.48
C ALA A 30 13.35 8.30 -13.78
N ARG A 31 13.77 9.39 -13.14
CA ARG A 31 14.92 9.43 -12.22
C ARG A 31 14.42 9.07 -10.82
N VAL A 32 14.58 7.82 -10.43
CA VAL A 32 14.01 7.29 -9.20
C VAL A 32 14.99 7.41 -8.06
N ARG A 33 14.57 8.09 -6.99
CA ARG A 33 15.19 8.05 -5.67
C ARG A 33 14.37 7.14 -4.77
N ALA A 34 14.98 6.07 -4.30
CA ALA A 34 14.37 5.05 -3.47
C ALA A 34 14.80 5.25 -2.00
N LEU A 35 13.87 5.69 -1.14
CA LEU A 35 14.14 5.77 0.30
C LEU A 35 13.94 4.40 0.92
N VAL A 36 15.01 3.82 1.44
CA VAL A 36 15.02 2.57 2.20
C VAL A 36 15.32 2.86 3.66
N ARG A 37 14.77 2.04 4.57
CA ARG A 37 15.09 2.18 5.99
C ARG A 37 16.54 1.76 6.23
N TYR A 38 17.31 2.61 6.93
CA TYR A 38 18.67 2.27 7.34
C TYR A 38 18.70 0.95 8.12
N ASN A 39 19.62 0.09 7.77
CA ASN A 39 19.97 -1.11 8.53
C ASN A 39 21.47 -1.39 8.41
N SER A 40 22.03 -2.12 9.40
CA SER A 40 23.47 -2.39 9.48
C SER A 40 24.03 -3.31 8.39
N ARG A 41 23.15 -3.98 7.62
CA ARG A 41 23.54 -4.89 6.54
C ARG A 41 23.59 -4.22 5.17
N ASN A 42 23.22 -2.93 5.08
CA ASN A 42 23.05 -2.21 3.82
C ASN A 42 22.10 -2.93 2.85
N ASP A 43 21.04 -3.52 3.40
CA ASP A 43 20.04 -4.31 2.67
C ASP A 43 18.94 -3.37 2.15
N TRP A 44 18.67 -3.43 0.85
CA TRP A 44 17.67 -2.61 0.18
C TRP A 44 16.28 -3.28 0.12
N GLY A 45 16.12 -4.40 0.81
CA GLY A 45 14.88 -5.19 0.80
C GLY A 45 14.60 -5.78 -0.58
N LEU A 46 13.34 -5.71 -1.03
CA LEU A 46 12.94 -6.34 -2.29
C LEU A 46 13.51 -5.66 -3.55
N LEU A 47 14.15 -4.50 -3.43
CA LEU A 47 14.91 -3.90 -4.52
C LEU A 47 16.11 -4.76 -4.93
N GLU A 48 16.66 -5.58 -4.03
CA GLU A 48 17.73 -6.52 -4.34
C GLU A 48 17.36 -7.56 -5.40
N LEU A 49 16.06 -7.84 -5.53
CA LEU A 49 15.53 -8.79 -6.52
C LEU A 49 15.37 -8.19 -7.92
N LEU A 50 15.57 -6.89 -8.08
CA LEU A 50 15.47 -6.22 -9.38
C LEU A 50 16.65 -6.61 -10.29
N PRO A 51 16.44 -6.62 -11.63
CA PRO A 51 17.53 -6.76 -12.59
C PRO A 51 18.64 -5.74 -12.34
N GLN A 52 19.90 -6.14 -12.58
CA GLN A 52 21.06 -5.27 -12.34
C GLN A 52 20.98 -3.95 -13.13
N GLU A 53 20.45 -3.99 -14.33
CA GLU A 53 20.24 -2.80 -15.18
C GLU A 53 19.27 -1.79 -14.52
N SER A 54 18.19 -2.30 -13.89
CA SER A 54 17.24 -1.47 -13.14
C SER A 54 17.88 -0.89 -11.90
N LYS A 55 18.64 -1.71 -11.13
CA LYS A 55 19.34 -1.26 -9.92
C LYS A 55 20.36 -0.14 -10.21
N ALA A 56 21.08 -0.22 -11.32
CA ALA A 56 22.05 0.80 -11.74
C ALA A 56 21.41 2.17 -12.05
N ARG A 57 20.10 2.23 -12.22
CA ARG A 57 19.34 3.45 -12.55
C ARG A 57 18.59 4.03 -11.36
N ILE A 58 18.76 3.47 -10.17
CA ILE A 58 18.08 3.89 -8.94
C ILE A 58 19.08 4.58 -8.01
N GLU A 59 18.76 5.78 -7.56
CA GLU A 59 19.45 6.42 -6.44
C GLU A 59 18.86 5.89 -5.14
N VAL A 60 19.59 5.01 -4.44
CA VAL A 60 19.13 4.48 -3.15
C VAL A 60 19.64 5.37 -2.01
N VAL A 61 18.72 5.84 -1.18
CA VAL A 61 19.01 6.67 -0.01
C VAL A 61 18.52 5.94 1.25
N ALA A 62 19.44 5.72 2.18
CA ALA A 62 19.08 5.17 3.49
C ALA A 62 18.61 6.30 4.41
N GLY A 63 17.47 6.09 5.10
CA GLY A 63 16.92 7.08 6.00
C GLY A 63 15.78 6.54 6.87
N ASP A 64 15.23 7.40 7.71
CA ASP A 64 14.08 7.12 8.56
C ASP A 64 13.05 8.24 8.44
N LEU A 65 11.77 7.86 8.27
CA LEU A 65 10.66 8.83 8.19
C LEU A 65 10.44 9.61 9.48
N THR A 66 10.83 9.04 10.62
CA THR A 66 10.67 9.69 11.92
C THR A 66 11.70 10.79 12.16
N ASP A 67 12.76 10.84 11.33
CA ASP A 67 13.74 11.91 11.32
C ASP A 67 13.42 12.96 10.23
N PRO A 68 13.03 14.20 10.60
CA PRO A 68 12.70 15.25 9.64
C PRO A 68 13.88 15.67 8.76
N PHE A 69 15.11 15.56 9.23
CA PHE A 69 16.30 15.87 8.42
C PHE A 69 16.54 14.81 7.35
N SER A 70 16.26 13.55 7.66
CA SER A 70 16.32 12.44 6.70
C SER A 70 15.30 12.62 5.58
N THR A 71 14.04 12.92 5.93
CA THR A 71 12.96 13.15 4.97
C THR A 71 13.24 14.37 4.09
N TRP A 72 13.71 15.46 4.68
CA TRP A 72 14.10 16.67 3.96
C TRP A 72 15.17 16.37 2.89
N ARG A 73 16.26 15.68 3.27
CA ARG A 73 17.34 15.33 2.33
C ARG A 73 16.89 14.39 1.25
N ALA A 74 16.07 13.40 1.59
CA ALA A 74 15.55 12.44 0.62
C ALA A 74 14.67 13.10 -0.45
N LEU A 75 14.00 14.20 -0.12
CA LEU A 75 13.05 14.87 -1.01
C LEU A 75 13.67 16.01 -1.82
N GLN A 76 14.91 16.44 -1.52
CA GLN A 76 15.58 17.51 -2.26
C GLN A 76 15.52 17.27 -3.78
N ASP A 77 15.13 18.30 -4.53
CA ASP A 77 15.02 18.29 -5.99
C ASP A 77 14.03 17.27 -6.57
N CYS A 78 13.14 16.66 -5.80
CA CYS A 78 12.14 15.75 -6.33
C CYS A 78 10.91 16.49 -6.84
N ASP A 79 10.39 16.05 -7.98
CA ASP A 79 9.19 16.62 -8.61
C ASP A 79 7.92 15.93 -8.09
N VAL A 80 8.00 14.62 -7.83
CA VAL A 80 6.86 13.78 -7.42
C VAL A 80 7.25 12.89 -6.25
N VAL A 81 6.34 12.70 -5.31
CA VAL A 81 6.51 11.79 -4.17
C VAL A 81 5.46 10.69 -4.22
N PHE A 82 5.90 9.44 -4.13
CA PHE A 82 5.05 8.30 -3.79
C PHE A 82 5.39 7.85 -2.37
N HIS A 83 4.48 8.12 -1.46
CA HIS A 83 4.66 7.80 -0.04
C HIS A 83 3.98 6.48 0.32
N LEU A 84 4.74 5.37 0.23
CA LEU A 84 4.25 4.03 0.55
C LEU A 84 4.80 3.50 1.89
N ALA A 85 5.82 4.14 2.45
CA ALA A 85 6.42 3.67 3.70
C ALA A 85 5.44 3.78 4.87
N ALA A 86 5.20 2.66 5.54
CA ALA A 86 4.36 2.56 6.73
C ALA A 86 4.68 1.27 7.50
N LEU A 87 4.35 1.23 8.77
CA LEU A 87 4.17 -0.02 9.50
C LEU A 87 2.77 -0.55 9.18
N ILE A 88 2.68 -1.79 8.66
CA ILE A 88 1.43 -2.33 8.10
C ILE A 88 0.90 -3.59 8.80
N GLY A 89 1.71 -4.26 9.61
CA GLY A 89 1.36 -5.52 10.27
C GLY A 89 0.30 -5.34 11.36
N ILE A 90 -0.97 -5.60 11.09
CA ILE A 90 -2.07 -5.40 12.06
C ILE A 90 -1.79 -6.10 13.40
N PRO A 91 -1.37 -7.39 13.46
CA PRO A 91 -1.05 -8.02 14.74
C PRO A 91 0.05 -7.31 15.54
N TYR A 92 1.06 -6.78 14.86
CA TYR A 92 2.13 -6.03 15.52
C TYR A 92 1.66 -4.66 16.03
N SER A 93 0.62 -4.08 15.43
CA SER A 93 0.06 -2.81 15.90
C SER A 93 -0.55 -2.91 17.30
N TYR A 94 -1.01 -4.09 17.71
CA TYR A 94 -1.49 -4.32 19.09
C TYR A 94 -0.34 -4.36 20.12
N VAL A 95 0.86 -4.73 19.69
CA VAL A 95 2.06 -4.84 20.54
C VAL A 95 2.78 -3.50 20.67
N ALA A 96 2.86 -2.75 19.56
CA ALA A 96 3.65 -1.50 19.49
C ALA A 96 2.83 -0.32 18.93
N PRO A 97 1.66 0.04 19.50
CA PRO A 97 0.76 1.05 18.94
C PRO A 97 1.40 2.44 18.82
N ALA A 98 2.21 2.85 19.80
CA ALA A 98 2.91 4.12 19.78
C ALA A 98 3.85 4.25 18.56
N HIS A 99 4.54 3.16 18.21
CA HIS A 99 5.43 3.12 17.06
C HIS A 99 4.67 3.30 15.73
N TYR A 100 3.43 2.75 15.64
CA TYR A 100 2.56 2.97 14.48
C TYR A 100 2.17 4.44 14.33
N VAL A 101 1.81 5.12 15.41
CA VAL A 101 1.53 6.56 15.38
C VAL A 101 2.77 7.35 14.98
N GLN A 102 3.92 7.05 15.59
CA GLN A 102 5.16 7.75 15.30
C GLN A 102 5.57 7.61 13.83
N VAL A 103 5.54 6.39 13.27
CA VAL A 103 5.96 6.14 11.88
C VAL A 103 4.89 6.58 10.89
N ASN A 104 3.63 6.15 11.08
CA ASN A 104 2.59 6.35 10.07
C ASN A 104 2.04 7.79 10.08
N CYS A 105 1.82 8.40 11.26
CA CYS A 105 1.39 9.80 11.34
C CYS A 105 2.58 10.75 11.34
N GLY A 106 3.54 10.57 12.26
CA GLY A 106 4.69 11.46 12.39
C GLY A 106 5.59 11.45 11.14
N GLY A 107 5.88 10.26 10.61
CA GLY A 107 6.65 10.12 9.36
C GLY A 107 5.95 10.73 8.16
N THR A 108 4.62 10.59 8.05
CA THR A 108 3.82 11.25 7.01
C THR A 108 3.88 12.76 7.17
N LEU A 109 3.74 13.29 8.40
CA LEU A 109 3.84 14.72 8.67
C LEU A 109 5.19 15.29 8.24
N ASN A 110 6.30 14.64 8.62
CA ASN A 110 7.64 15.06 8.23
C ASN A 110 7.81 15.14 6.70
N LEU A 111 7.27 14.15 5.98
CA LEU A 111 7.37 14.11 4.53
C LEU A 111 6.46 15.14 3.85
N LEU A 112 5.25 15.37 4.37
CA LEU A 112 4.34 16.41 3.89
C LEU A 112 4.94 17.80 4.05
N GLU A 113 5.56 18.08 5.20
CA GLU A 113 6.22 19.37 5.45
C GLU A 113 7.42 19.58 4.53
N ALA A 114 8.25 18.56 4.34
CA ALA A 114 9.35 18.60 3.38
C ALA A 114 8.84 18.83 1.94
N ALA A 115 7.75 18.15 1.54
CA ALA A 115 7.14 18.31 0.22
C ALA A 115 6.57 19.73 0.00
N ARG A 116 5.95 20.30 1.02
CA ARG A 116 5.44 21.67 0.99
C ARG A 116 6.56 22.68 0.76
N GLN A 117 7.66 22.53 1.47
CA GLN A 117 8.81 23.45 1.36
C GLN A 117 9.56 23.30 0.03
N GLN A 118 9.60 22.09 -0.55
CA GLN A 118 10.23 21.83 -1.85
C GLN A 118 9.32 22.18 -3.04
N GLY A 119 8.01 22.36 -2.83
CA GLY A 119 7.06 22.70 -3.89
C GLY A 119 6.87 21.58 -4.92
N VAL A 120 6.68 20.34 -4.46
CA VAL A 120 6.48 19.19 -5.36
C VAL A 120 5.22 19.34 -6.22
N GLU A 121 5.27 18.79 -7.44
CA GLU A 121 4.14 18.80 -8.39
C GLU A 121 3.01 17.83 -7.98
N CYS A 122 3.36 16.78 -7.24
CA CYS A 122 2.42 15.80 -6.73
C CYS A 122 2.97 15.01 -5.55
N PHE A 123 2.12 14.86 -4.54
CA PHE A 123 2.35 13.98 -3.40
C PHE A 123 1.28 12.88 -3.37
N VAL A 124 1.66 11.65 -3.67
CA VAL A 124 0.75 10.50 -3.59
C VAL A 124 0.88 9.87 -2.21
N HIS A 125 -0.13 10.07 -1.37
CA HIS A 125 -0.23 9.44 -0.07
C HIS A 125 -0.88 8.06 -0.20
N THR A 126 -0.20 7.02 0.25
CA THR A 126 -0.76 5.67 0.29
C THR A 126 -1.49 5.44 1.60
N SER A 127 -2.79 5.30 1.53
CA SER A 127 -3.66 4.86 2.61
C SER A 127 -3.92 3.34 2.53
N THR A 128 -5.09 2.88 2.91
CA THR A 128 -5.50 1.47 2.90
C THR A 128 -7.02 1.35 2.99
N SER A 129 -7.60 0.29 2.42
CA SER A 129 -9.02 -0.05 2.61
C SER A 129 -9.36 -0.42 4.08
N GLU A 130 -8.37 -0.81 4.90
CA GLU A 130 -8.58 -1.09 6.34
C GLU A 130 -9.04 0.15 7.14
N THR A 131 -8.91 1.37 6.59
CA THR A 131 -9.44 2.60 7.20
C THR A 131 -10.97 2.65 7.24
N TYR A 132 -11.65 1.90 6.39
CA TYR A 132 -13.11 1.78 6.40
C TYR A 132 -13.64 0.92 7.53
N GLY A 133 -12.81 -0.01 8.04
CA GLY A 133 -13.26 -1.05 8.97
C GLY A 133 -14.23 -2.01 8.28
N THR A 134 -15.09 -2.64 9.06
CA THR A 134 -16.18 -3.48 8.51
C THR A 134 -17.13 -2.61 7.71
N ALA A 135 -17.41 -3.00 6.48
CA ALA A 135 -18.27 -2.27 5.57
C ALA A 135 -19.67 -2.06 6.19
N GLN A 136 -20.14 -0.82 6.17
CA GLN A 136 -21.52 -0.47 6.54
C GLN A 136 -22.45 -0.63 5.34
N TYR A 137 -21.91 -0.54 4.14
CA TYR A 137 -22.53 -0.85 2.86
C TYR A 137 -21.48 -1.31 1.86
N THR A 138 -21.88 -2.07 0.86
CA THR A 138 -21.03 -2.52 -0.26
C THR A 138 -21.73 -2.28 -1.58
N PRO A 139 -20.99 -1.95 -2.64
CA PRO A 139 -19.54 -1.72 -2.67
C PRO A 139 -19.14 -0.45 -1.91
N ILE A 140 -17.88 -0.42 -1.41
CA ILE A 140 -17.32 0.69 -0.64
C ILE A 140 -16.83 1.78 -1.61
N ASP A 141 -17.41 2.96 -1.53
CA ASP A 141 -16.91 4.16 -2.20
C ASP A 141 -16.02 5.01 -1.27
N GLU A 142 -15.45 6.08 -1.80
CA GLU A 142 -14.55 6.97 -1.06
C GLU A 142 -15.27 7.83 0.00
N SER A 143 -16.60 7.91 -0.04
CA SER A 143 -17.43 8.62 0.96
C SER A 143 -17.83 7.73 2.15
N HIS A 144 -17.54 6.43 2.07
CA HIS A 144 -17.81 5.48 3.15
C HIS A 144 -17.15 5.95 4.47
N PRO A 145 -17.85 5.87 5.61
CA PRO A 145 -17.32 6.25 6.91
C PRO A 145 -16.02 5.53 7.25
N LEU A 146 -15.10 6.24 7.93
CA LEU A 146 -13.83 5.67 8.39
C LEU A 146 -13.97 5.13 9.81
N THR A 147 -13.52 3.90 10.03
CA THR A 147 -13.58 3.22 11.34
C THR A 147 -12.26 2.53 11.63
N GLY A 148 -11.49 3.07 12.56
CA GLY A 148 -10.18 2.53 12.96
C GLY A 148 -10.31 1.33 13.89
N GLN A 149 -10.61 0.13 13.38
CA GLN A 149 -10.78 -1.10 14.16
C GLN A 149 -9.45 -1.72 14.66
N SER A 150 -8.31 -1.11 14.35
CA SER A 150 -7.00 -1.48 14.88
C SER A 150 -6.12 -0.24 15.05
N PRO A 151 -5.05 -0.30 15.90
CA PRO A 151 -4.08 0.80 15.98
C PRO A 151 -3.44 1.13 14.62
N TYR A 152 -3.24 0.13 13.76
CA TYR A 152 -2.80 0.34 12.37
C TYR A 152 -3.80 1.20 11.61
N ALA A 153 -5.08 0.79 11.53
CA ALA A 153 -6.11 1.52 10.81
C ALA A 153 -6.26 2.95 11.35
N ALA A 154 -6.29 3.11 12.68
CA ALA A 154 -6.36 4.43 13.32
C ALA A 154 -5.17 5.33 12.94
N SER A 155 -3.95 4.79 12.91
CA SER A 155 -2.76 5.54 12.48
C SER A 155 -2.82 5.95 11.00
N LYS A 156 -3.39 5.10 10.14
CA LYS A 156 -3.58 5.43 8.72
C LYS A 156 -4.66 6.49 8.51
N ILE A 157 -5.76 6.44 9.27
CA ILE A 157 -6.78 7.51 9.27
C ILE A 157 -6.16 8.84 9.71
N GLY A 158 -5.32 8.83 10.76
CA GLY A 158 -4.58 10.02 11.20
C GLY A 158 -3.68 10.58 10.09
N ALA A 159 -2.95 9.72 9.39
CA ALA A 159 -2.11 10.12 8.25
C ALA A 159 -2.94 10.66 7.07
N ASP A 160 -4.10 10.06 6.76
CA ASP A 160 -5.03 10.54 5.74
C ASP A 160 -5.49 11.97 6.05
N LYS A 161 -5.86 12.24 7.32
CA LYS A 161 -6.31 13.56 7.75
C LYS A 161 -5.20 14.60 7.75
N LEU A 162 -3.96 14.22 8.03
CA LEU A 162 -2.80 15.10 7.82
C LEU A 162 -2.63 15.44 6.33
N ALA A 163 -2.67 14.45 5.46
CA ALA A 163 -2.55 14.64 4.01
C ALA A 163 -3.65 15.57 3.45
N GLU A 164 -4.91 15.33 3.86
CA GLU A 164 -6.05 16.18 3.53
C GLU A 164 -5.86 17.61 4.03
N SER A 165 -5.40 17.80 5.28
CA SER A 165 -5.18 19.12 5.86
C SER A 165 -4.11 19.92 5.13
N TYR A 166 -3.05 19.26 4.64
CA TYR A 166 -2.00 19.92 3.85
C TYR A 166 -2.50 20.39 2.48
N TYR A 167 -3.39 19.64 1.85
CA TYR A 167 -4.08 20.10 0.64
C TYR A 167 -4.96 21.31 0.92
N LEU A 168 -5.81 21.25 1.94
CA LEU A 168 -6.77 22.31 2.27
C LEU A 168 -6.09 23.58 2.76
N SER A 169 -5.07 23.46 3.63
CA SER A 169 -4.44 24.61 4.28
C SER A 169 -3.31 25.22 3.46
N PHE A 170 -2.56 24.42 2.74
CA PHE A 170 -1.34 24.86 2.05
C PHE A 170 -1.39 24.63 0.53
N GLN A 171 -2.47 24.09 0.01
CA GLN A 171 -2.63 23.75 -1.41
C GLN A 171 -1.54 22.78 -1.93
N LEU A 172 -0.95 21.97 -1.02
CA LEU A 172 -0.03 20.91 -1.45
C LEU A 172 -0.79 19.94 -2.35
N PRO A 173 -0.30 19.64 -3.57
CA PRO A 173 -1.02 18.80 -4.53
C PRO A 173 -1.02 17.31 -4.13
N VAL A 174 -1.74 16.98 -3.06
CA VAL A 174 -1.86 15.62 -2.51
C VAL A 174 -2.94 14.84 -3.24
N VAL A 175 -2.68 13.55 -3.48
CA VAL A 175 -3.67 12.54 -3.85
C VAL A 175 -3.58 11.42 -2.84
N THR A 176 -4.68 11.06 -2.20
CA THR A 176 -4.73 9.90 -1.30
C THR A 176 -5.22 8.68 -2.06
N VAL A 177 -4.43 7.61 -2.08
CA VAL A 177 -4.77 6.35 -2.73
C VAL A 177 -5.02 5.29 -1.66
N ARG A 178 -6.16 4.62 -1.70
CA ARG A 178 -6.55 3.50 -0.84
C ARG A 178 -6.56 2.19 -1.62
N PRO A 179 -5.42 1.49 -1.72
CA PRO A 179 -5.42 0.17 -2.33
C PRO A 179 -6.23 -0.79 -1.46
N PHE A 180 -7.03 -1.63 -2.11
CA PHE A 180 -7.60 -2.82 -1.51
C PHE A 180 -6.51 -3.89 -1.43
N ASN A 181 -6.85 -5.15 -1.15
CA ASN A 181 -5.83 -6.15 -0.88
C ASN A 181 -4.98 -6.45 -2.12
N THR A 182 -3.79 -5.91 -2.17
CA THR A 182 -2.85 -6.16 -3.27
C THR A 182 -2.14 -7.50 -3.09
N PHE A 183 -2.00 -8.28 -4.16
CA PHE A 183 -1.27 -9.54 -4.18
C PHE A 183 -0.35 -9.65 -5.40
N GLY A 184 0.63 -10.55 -5.35
CA GLY A 184 1.55 -10.84 -6.45
C GLY A 184 2.96 -11.23 -6.00
N PRO A 185 3.90 -11.35 -6.94
CA PRO A 185 5.31 -11.64 -6.63
C PRO A 185 5.89 -10.67 -5.62
N ARG A 186 6.88 -11.10 -4.84
CA ARG A 186 7.52 -10.34 -3.75
C ARG A 186 6.62 -10.04 -2.55
N GLN A 187 5.39 -10.56 -2.51
CA GLN A 187 4.55 -10.41 -1.32
C GLN A 187 5.14 -11.19 -0.14
N SER A 188 5.00 -10.64 1.07
CA SER A 188 5.47 -11.29 2.30
C SER A 188 4.87 -12.68 2.47
N ALA A 189 5.70 -13.67 2.84
CA ALA A 189 5.26 -15.03 3.15
C ALA A 189 4.20 -15.13 4.27
N ARG A 190 3.99 -14.04 5.03
CA ARG A 190 2.94 -13.94 6.05
C ARG A 190 1.58 -13.50 5.49
N ALA A 191 1.52 -13.04 4.24
CA ALA A 191 0.26 -12.70 3.60
C ALA A 191 -0.50 -13.98 3.19
N ILE A 192 -1.83 -13.87 3.08
CA ILE A 192 -2.72 -15.03 2.94
C ILE A 192 -2.36 -15.91 1.73
N ILE A 193 -2.17 -15.34 0.54
CA ILE A 193 -1.88 -16.09 -0.69
C ILE A 193 -0.54 -16.84 -0.60
N PRO A 194 0.60 -16.18 -0.27
CA PRO A 194 1.86 -16.89 -0.08
C PRO A 194 1.81 -17.94 1.05
N THR A 195 1.07 -17.66 2.13
CA THR A 195 0.87 -18.63 3.22
C THR A 195 0.19 -19.90 2.72
N ILE A 196 -0.92 -19.77 1.97
CA ILE A 196 -1.64 -20.90 1.40
C ILE A 196 -0.72 -21.70 0.43
N ILE A 197 -0.08 -20.99 -0.51
CA ILE A 197 0.81 -21.63 -1.50
C ILE A 197 1.93 -22.41 -0.81
N THR A 198 2.62 -21.78 0.15
CA THR A 198 3.74 -22.42 0.84
C THR A 198 3.28 -23.65 1.60
N GLN A 199 2.20 -23.57 2.39
CA GLN A 199 1.68 -24.72 3.12
C GLN A 199 1.13 -25.81 2.18
N ALA A 200 0.49 -25.42 1.07
CA ALA A 200 0.01 -26.37 0.08
C ALA A 200 1.15 -27.14 -0.58
N LEU A 201 2.31 -26.56 -0.78
CA LEU A 201 3.47 -27.20 -1.40
C LEU A 201 4.31 -28.02 -0.42
N THR A 202 4.43 -27.57 0.84
CA THR A 202 5.41 -28.16 1.79
C THR A 202 4.78 -28.82 3.01
N GLY A 203 3.53 -28.51 3.37
CA GLY A 203 2.84 -29.04 4.54
C GLY A 203 1.92 -30.23 4.21
N GLU A 204 1.29 -30.80 5.23
CA GLU A 204 0.25 -31.86 5.10
C GLU A 204 -1.16 -31.26 5.03
N SER A 205 -1.36 -30.10 5.63
CA SER A 205 -2.62 -29.33 5.64
C SER A 205 -2.34 -27.84 5.44
N VAL A 206 -3.40 -27.08 5.22
CA VAL A 206 -3.34 -25.60 5.13
C VAL A 206 -4.03 -25.00 6.36
N SER A 207 -3.22 -24.43 7.27
CA SER A 207 -3.69 -23.81 8.50
C SER A 207 -3.94 -22.33 8.31
N LEU A 208 -5.18 -21.88 8.49
CA LEU A 208 -5.62 -20.49 8.31
C LEU A 208 -6.30 -19.95 9.57
N GLY A 209 -6.58 -18.65 9.60
CA GLY A 209 -7.48 -18.02 10.57
C GLY A 209 -8.95 -18.19 10.16
N SER A 210 -9.75 -17.12 10.28
CA SER A 210 -11.14 -17.13 9.82
C SER A 210 -11.22 -17.28 8.30
N LEU A 211 -12.14 -18.13 7.82
CA LEU A 211 -12.37 -18.39 6.39
C LEU A 211 -13.46 -17.48 5.79
N GLU A 212 -14.27 -16.84 6.64
CA GLU A 212 -15.42 -16.05 6.24
C GLU A 212 -15.10 -14.65 5.70
N PRO A 213 -14.06 -13.94 6.21
CA PRO A 213 -13.76 -12.59 5.74
C PRO A 213 -13.56 -12.54 4.22
N ARG A 214 -14.16 -11.54 3.59
CA ARG A 214 -14.09 -11.33 2.13
C ARG A 214 -13.18 -10.16 1.79
N ARG A 215 -12.38 -10.31 0.76
CA ARG A 215 -11.43 -9.29 0.29
C ARG A 215 -11.49 -9.12 -1.21
N ASP A 216 -11.46 -7.87 -1.65
CA ASP A 216 -11.18 -7.49 -3.02
C ASP A 216 -9.67 -7.58 -3.25
N LEU A 217 -9.26 -8.44 -4.16
CA LEU A 217 -7.86 -8.76 -4.44
C LEU A 217 -7.42 -8.14 -5.76
N THR A 218 -6.48 -7.21 -5.70
CA THR A 218 -5.92 -6.51 -6.86
C THR A 218 -4.49 -6.98 -7.15
N TYR A 219 -4.20 -7.35 -8.39
CA TYR A 219 -2.84 -7.76 -8.75
C TYR A 219 -1.88 -6.57 -8.70
N VAL A 220 -0.64 -6.79 -8.28
CA VAL A 220 0.31 -5.72 -7.96
C VAL A 220 0.61 -4.78 -9.12
N THR A 221 0.62 -5.28 -10.35
CA THR A 221 0.82 -4.41 -11.53
C THR A 221 -0.32 -3.43 -11.73
N ASP A 222 -1.56 -3.86 -11.48
CA ASP A 222 -2.74 -3.01 -11.61
C ASP A 222 -2.76 -1.95 -10.49
N THR A 223 -2.38 -2.35 -9.28
CA THR A 223 -2.16 -1.40 -8.18
C THR A 223 -1.12 -0.35 -8.55
N VAL A 224 0.01 -0.74 -9.12
CA VAL A 224 1.09 0.17 -9.55
C VAL A 224 0.61 1.12 -10.66
N GLU A 225 -0.09 0.61 -11.67
CA GLU A 225 -0.65 1.45 -12.73
C GLU A 225 -1.70 2.43 -12.16
N GLY A 226 -2.50 2.01 -11.17
CA GLY A 226 -3.42 2.87 -10.44
C GLY A 226 -2.71 4.04 -9.75
N PHE A 227 -1.58 3.79 -9.06
CA PHE A 227 -0.74 4.83 -8.45
C PHE A 227 -0.23 5.82 -9.49
N LEU A 228 0.31 5.34 -10.62
CA LEU A 228 0.85 6.18 -11.68
C LEU A 228 -0.23 7.06 -12.33
N LYS A 229 -1.43 6.51 -12.56
CA LYS A 229 -2.55 7.25 -13.11
C LYS A 229 -3.10 8.29 -12.14
N ALA A 230 -3.23 7.94 -10.85
CA ALA A 230 -3.62 8.87 -9.80
C ALA A 230 -2.65 10.06 -9.72
N ALA A 231 -1.34 9.81 -9.78
CA ALA A 231 -0.33 10.86 -9.83
C ALA A 231 -0.39 11.72 -11.09
N ALA A 232 -0.76 11.14 -12.23
CA ALA A 232 -0.82 11.85 -13.50
C ALA A 232 -2.09 12.69 -13.69
N ALA A 233 -3.18 12.33 -13.02
CA ALA A 233 -4.49 12.98 -13.15
C ALA A 233 -4.55 14.29 -12.35
N ALA A 234 -4.54 15.44 -13.01
CA ALA A 234 -4.66 16.74 -12.32
C ALA A 234 -5.96 16.84 -11.49
N PRO A 235 -7.13 16.34 -11.94
CA PRO A 235 -8.36 16.37 -11.15
C PRO A 235 -8.32 15.51 -9.88
N ALA A 236 -7.34 14.61 -9.73
CA ALA A 236 -7.16 13.78 -8.55
C ALA A 236 -6.60 14.55 -7.33
N ARG A 237 -6.10 15.76 -7.53
CA ARG A 237 -5.54 16.56 -6.43
C ARG A 237 -6.62 16.90 -5.39
N GLY A 238 -6.30 16.63 -4.13
CA GLY A 238 -7.24 16.77 -3.01
C GLY A 238 -8.24 15.65 -2.88
N GLN A 239 -8.20 14.64 -3.75
CA GLN A 239 -9.14 13.54 -3.74
C GLN A 239 -8.58 12.28 -3.06
N VAL A 240 -9.49 11.45 -2.59
CA VAL A 240 -9.23 10.06 -2.21
C VAL A 240 -9.63 9.18 -3.39
N ILE A 241 -8.87 8.12 -3.66
CA ILE A 241 -9.11 7.19 -4.76
C ILE A 241 -8.97 5.76 -4.24
N ASN A 242 -10.02 4.97 -4.34
CA ASN A 242 -9.97 3.54 -4.09
C ASN A 242 -9.36 2.80 -5.29
N LEU A 243 -8.46 1.85 -5.01
CA LEU A 243 -7.92 0.93 -6.01
C LEU A 243 -8.32 -0.49 -5.65
N GLY A 244 -9.29 -1.02 -6.35
CA GLY A 244 -9.79 -2.38 -6.21
C GLY A 244 -10.43 -2.87 -7.52
N THR A 245 -10.94 -4.09 -7.51
CA THR A 245 -11.54 -4.75 -8.68
C THR A 245 -13.07 -4.71 -8.67
N GLY A 246 -13.68 -4.42 -7.52
CA GLY A 246 -15.14 -4.49 -7.33
C GLY A 246 -15.66 -5.93 -7.17
N GLN A 247 -14.76 -6.87 -6.89
CA GLN A 247 -15.12 -8.27 -6.66
C GLN A 247 -14.39 -8.78 -5.42
N SER A 248 -15.14 -9.31 -4.47
CA SER A 248 -14.58 -9.88 -3.26
C SER A 248 -14.69 -11.41 -3.26
N ILE A 249 -13.68 -12.05 -2.67
CA ILE A 249 -13.62 -13.49 -2.46
C ILE A 249 -13.42 -13.77 -0.96
N SER A 250 -14.06 -14.81 -0.40
CA SER A 250 -13.77 -15.23 0.97
C SER A 250 -12.40 -15.91 1.07
N MET A 251 -11.85 -15.93 2.27
CA MET A 251 -10.56 -16.60 2.49
C MET A 251 -10.65 -18.10 2.28
N GLY A 252 -11.81 -18.71 2.55
CA GLY A 252 -12.08 -20.11 2.25
C GLY A 252 -12.10 -20.39 0.75
N GLU A 253 -12.93 -19.65 -0.01
CA GLU A 253 -13.01 -19.77 -1.48
C GLU A 253 -11.63 -19.55 -2.13
N LEU A 254 -10.85 -18.59 -1.62
CA LEU A 254 -9.49 -18.32 -2.10
C LEU A 254 -8.57 -19.52 -1.86
N ALA A 255 -8.63 -20.14 -0.69
CA ALA A 255 -7.81 -21.29 -0.36
C ALA A 255 -8.15 -22.49 -1.24
N GLU A 256 -9.43 -22.80 -1.44
CA GLU A 256 -9.90 -23.84 -2.34
C GLU A 256 -9.43 -23.60 -3.78
N MET A 257 -9.54 -22.37 -4.27
CA MET A 257 -9.09 -22.00 -5.61
C MET A 257 -7.58 -22.26 -5.79
N ILE A 258 -6.75 -21.85 -4.81
CA ILE A 258 -5.31 -22.05 -4.86
C ILE A 258 -4.96 -23.55 -4.79
N LEU A 259 -5.60 -24.32 -3.91
CA LEU A 259 -5.41 -25.76 -3.83
C LEU A 259 -5.75 -26.45 -5.14
N LYS A 260 -6.85 -26.08 -5.78
CA LYS A 260 -7.24 -26.60 -7.09
C LYS A 260 -6.20 -26.29 -8.17
N LEU A 261 -5.63 -25.06 -8.17
CA LEU A 261 -4.59 -24.67 -9.14
C LEU A 261 -3.28 -25.43 -8.95
N ILE A 262 -2.93 -25.76 -7.72
CA ILE A 262 -1.72 -26.53 -7.37
C ILE A 262 -1.90 -28.05 -7.70
N GLY A 263 -3.16 -28.48 -7.86
CA GLY A 263 -3.48 -29.91 -8.06
C GLY A 263 -3.43 -30.72 -6.76
N GLY A 264 -3.56 -30.06 -5.62
CA GLY A 264 -3.56 -30.68 -4.30
C GLY A 264 -4.97 -30.80 -3.70
N ASN A 265 -5.15 -31.80 -2.84
CA ASN A 265 -6.40 -32.04 -2.11
C ASN A 265 -6.12 -32.02 -0.60
N LYS A 266 -5.46 -30.96 -0.12
CA LYS A 266 -5.10 -30.83 1.30
C LYS A 266 -6.25 -30.27 2.10
N GLU A 267 -6.38 -30.74 3.34
CA GLU A 267 -7.36 -30.25 4.28
C GLU A 267 -7.05 -28.79 4.69
N ILE A 268 -8.08 -27.95 4.74
CA ILE A 268 -7.99 -26.60 5.28
C ILE A 268 -8.42 -26.66 6.78
N VAL A 269 -7.49 -26.28 7.65
CA VAL A 269 -7.68 -26.31 9.12
C VAL A 269 -7.70 -24.89 9.66
N THR A 270 -8.64 -24.59 10.55
CA THR A 270 -8.73 -23.27 11.21
C THR A 270 -7.98 -23.27 12.54
N GLU A 271 -7.10 -22.30 12.74
CA GLU A 271 -6.31 -22.17 13.97
C GLU A 271 -6.66 -20.88 14.74
N ARG A 272 -7.06 -21.03 16.02
CA ARG A 272 -7.48 -19.89 16.86
C ARG A 272 -6.41 -18.81 17.04
N HIS A 273 -5.14 -19.17 17.12
CA HIS A 273 -4.06 -18.18 17.32
C HIS A 273 -3.83 -17.27 16.10
N ARG A 274 -4.39 -17.63 14.94
CA ARG A 274 -4.38 -16.84 13.71
C ARG A 274 -5.59 -15.92 13.56
N MET A 275 -6.59 -16.04 14.44
CA MET A 275 -7.77 -15.19 14.42
C MET A 275 -7.47 -13.82 15.02
N ARG A 276 -8.03 -12.79 14.42
CA ARG A 276 -8.04 -11.43 15.02
C ARG A 276 -9.02 -11.38 16.19
N PRO A 277 -8.87 -10.42 17.13
CA PRO A 277 -9.95 -10.14 18.08
C PRO A 277 -11.26 -9.89 17.32
N GLU A 278 -12.36 -10.45 17.78
CA GLU A 278 -13.65 -10.45 17.09
C GLU A 278 -14.12 -9.03 16.68
N THR A 279 -13.99 -8.07 17.59
CA THR A 279 -14.35 -6.66 17.35
C THR A 279 -13.38 -5.92 16.42
N SER A 280 -12.20 -6.51 16.15
CA SER A 280 -11.19 -5.97 15.22
C SER A 280 -11.18 -6.69 13.87
N GLU A 281 -12.00 -7.74 13.70
CA GLU A 281 -12.12 -8.41 12.40
C GLU A 281 -12.91 -7.53 11.43
N VAL A 282 -12.38 -7.39 10.22
CA VAL A 282 -13.02 -6.69 9.11
C VAL A 282 -13.64 -7.74 8.20
N TRP A 283 -14.96 -7.82 8.17
CA TRP A 283 -15.67 -8.91 7.50
C TRP A 283 -15.69 -8.80 5.99
N ILE A 284 -15.91 -7.60 5.45
CA ILE A 284 -16.00 -7.39 3.99
C ILE A 284 -15.26 -6.12 3.61
N LEU A 285 -14.38 -6.24 2.62
CA LEU A 285 -13.79 -5.14 1.87
C LEU A 285 -13.99 -5.41 0.38
N GLU A 286 -14.88 -4.64 -0.24
CA GLU A 286 -15.20 -4.70 -1.67
C GLU A 286 -15.32 -3.28 -2.18
N SER A 287 -14.47 -2.89 -3.13
CA SER A 287 -14.43 -1.54 -3.65
C SER A 287 -15.57 -1.28 -4.62
N GLU A 288 -16.10 -0.05 -4.64
CA GLU A 288 -16.82 0.44 -5.80
C GLU A 288 -15.82 0.67 -6.93
N THR A 289 -16.00 -0.02 -8.05
CA THR A 289 -15.31 0.33 -9.29
C THR A 289 -16.07 1.46 -9.96
N ALA A 290 -15.38 2.52 -10.37
CA ALA A 290 -16.00 3.65 -11.05
C ALA A 290 -16.91 3.15 -12.21
N GLY A 291 -18.24 3.25 -12.02
CA GLY A 291 -19.22 3.01 -13.07
C GLY A 291 -19.03 3.99 -14.24
N PRO A 292 -19.70 3.76 -15.38
CA PRO A 292 -19.59 4.59 -16.60
C PRO A 292 -20.16 6.01 -16.40
N GLY A 293 -19.54 6.81 -15.55
CA GLY A 293 -19.95 8.18 -15.20
C GLY A 293 -18.98 8.88 -14.28
N ARG A 294 -18.14 8.15 -13.55
CA ARG A 294 -17.01 8.69 -12.78
C ARG A 294 -15.71 8.38 -13.52
N SER A 295 -15.48 9.09 -14.62
CA SER A 295 -14.21 8.96 -15.35
C SER A 295 -13.13 9.74 -14.63
N TRP A 296 -12.38 9.09 -13.77
CA TRP A 296 -11.06 9.56 -13.37
C TRP A 296 -10.10 9.32 -14.55
N GLY A 297 -10.21 10.15 -15.62
CA GLY A 297 -9.24 10.22 -16.71
C GLY A 297 -8.64 8.90 -17.21
N GLY A 298 -9.44 7.83 -17.39
CA GLY A 298 -8.97 6.58 -17.95
C GLY A 298 -8.20 5.67 -16.99
N LEU A 299 -8.51 5.67 -15.69
CA LEU A 299 -8.07 4.58 -14.79
C LEU A 299 -8.61 3.24 -15.31
N PRO A 300 -7.81 2.15 -15.37
CA PRO A 300 -8.26 0.86 -15.92
C PRO A 300 -9.40 0.29 -15.08
N ARG A 301 -10.26 -0.43 -15.78
CA ARG A 301 -11.22 -1.33 -15.19
C ARG A 301 -10.50 -2.54 -14.64
#